data_a0f253bd245bca67b06c4b1435ad6ac3
#
_entry.id   a0f253bd245bca67b06c4b1435ad6ac3
#
_cell.length_a   1.000
_cell.length_b   1.000
_cell.length_c   1.000
_cell.angle_alpha   90.00
_cell.angle_beta   90.00
_cell.angle_gamma   90.00
#
_symmetry.space_group_name_H-M   'P 1'
#
loop_
_entity.id
_entity.type
_entity.pdbx_description
1 polymer ?
#
loop_
_entity_poly.entity_id
_entity_poly.type
_entity_poly.pdbx_seq_one_letter_code
_entity_poly.pdbx_strand_id
1 'polypeptide(L)'
;MAEKLSILLAQTNPIVGNIEYNRDLVLDTIDKNKSADLIVFSELILSGYPPEDLVLKSAFQNKVCDAFHEIMDASVHSNSYIVIGRPWKENEQLYNAAIVLYKGKVFHRHLKNALPNYGVFDEKRIFAAGNENSFFEIKGNKIGLFICEEIWDSDTYSKIEGEYCDLVITVNASPYEQQKIKKREDLAMLLSQKIDAPVVYVNQVGGQDEIVFDGSS
;
A
#
# COMPACT_ATOMS: atom_id res chain seq x y z
N MET A 1 -10.97 0.90 -25.77
CA MET A 1 -11.69 1.57 -24.67
C MET A 1 -11.31 0.86 -23.38
N ALA A 2 -10.97 1.60 -22.32
CA ALA A 2 -10.68 1.02 -21.01
C ALA A 2 -11.90 0.24 -20.49
N GLU A 3 -11.65 -0.94 -19.91
CA GLU A 3 -12.72 -1.77 -19.33
C GLU A 3 -13.04 -1.28 -17.92
N LYS A 4 -14.29 -1.51 -17.48
CA LYS A 4 -14.69 -1.22 -16.11
C LYS A 4 -13.92 -2.13 -15.14
N LEU A 5 -13.31 -1.54 -14.11
CA LEU A 5 -12.62 -2.25 -13.04
C LEU A 5 -13.50 -2.38 -11.80
N SER A 6 -13.58 -3.60 -11.25
CA SER A 6 -14.13 -3.87 -9.93
C SER A 6 -12.99 -3.89 -8.91
N ILE A 7 -13.00 -2.96 -7.95
CA ILE A 7 -11.93 -2.78 -6.97
C ILE A 7 -12.46 -3.07 -5.56
N LEU A 8 -11.78 -3.96 -4.85
CA LEU A 8 -12.00 -4.21 -3.42
C LEU A 8 -11.01 -3.39 -2.59
N LEU A 9 -11.51 -2.53 -1.73
CA LEU A 9 -10.75 -1.82 -0.72
C LEU A 9 -10.73 -2.67 0.55
N ALA A 10 -9.61 -3.32 0.82
CA ALA A 10 -9.44 -4.20 1.98
C ALA A 10 -9.07 -3.39 3.23
N GLN A 11 -10.08 -2.76 3.85
CA GLN A 11 -9.92 -2.08 5.13
C GLN A 11 -9.87 -3.09 6.26
N THR A 12 -8.67 -3.49 6.64
CA THR A 12 -8.40 -4.57 7.59
C THR A 12 -7.69 -4.07 8.85
N ASN A 13 -7.56 -4.95 9.85
CA ASN A 13 -6.86 -4.67 11.11
C ASN A 13 -5.61 -5.55 11.24
N PRO A 14 -4.48 -5.20 10.59
CA PRO A 14 -3.23 -5.92 10.75
C PRO A 14 -2.66 -5.72 12.17
N ILE A 15 -1.91 -6.72 12.63
CA ILE A 15 -1.25 -6.69 13.94
C ILE A 15 0.25 -6.60 13.72
N VAL A 16 0.90 -5.60 14.30
CA VAL A 16 2.36 -5.44 14.21
C VAL A 16 3.05 -6.67 14.77
N GLY A 17 3.94 -7.25 13.96
CA GLY A 17 4.74 -8.42 14.33
C GLY A 17 4.04 -9.77 14.19
N ASN A 18 2.73 -9.83 14.03
CA ASN A 18 1.99 -11.08 13.85
C ASN A 18 1.84 -11.42 12.35
N ILE A 19 2.95 -11.85 11.75
CA ILE A 19 3.05 -12.09 10.31
C ILE A 19 2.07 -13.18 9.84
N GLU A 20 1.93 -14.25 10.61
CA GLU A 20 1.04 -15.37 10.28
C GLU A 20 -0.42 -14.89 10.24
N TYR A 21 -0.87 -14.13 11.22
CA TYR A 21 -2.21 -13.56 11.24
C TYR A 21 -2.45 -12.61 10.05
N ASN A 22 -1.50 -11.73 9.77
CA ASN A 22 -1.61 -10.76 8.67
C ASN A 22 -1.64 -11.46 7.30
N ARG A 23 -0.83 -12.52 7.11
CA ARG A 23 -0.88 -13.39 5.93
C ARG A 23 -2.24 -14.04 5.78
N ASP A 24 -2.77 -14.66 6.84
CA ASP A 24 -4.05 -15.36 6.82
C ASP A 24 -5.21 -14.39 6.50
N LEU A 25 -5.15 -13.17 7.04
CA LEU A 25 -6.09 -12.09 6.73
C LEU A 25 -6.08 -11.72 5.25
N VAL A 26 -4.90 -11.68 4.62
CA VAL A 26 -4.76 -11.43 3.18
C VAL A 26 -5.30 -12.60 2.37
N LEU A 27 -4.91 -13.83 2.70
CA LEU A 27 -5.36 -15.04 2.00
C LEU A 27 -6.88 -15.21 2.05
N ASP A 28 -7.47 -15.02 3.23
CA ASP A 28 -8.92 -15.10 3.45
C ASP A 28 -9.69 -14.02 2.67
N THR A 29 -9.14 -12.80 2.60
CA THR A 29 -9.72 -11.71 1.80
C THR A 29 -9.69 -12.03 0.31
N ILE A 30 -8.59 -12.58 -0.20
CA ILE A 30 -8.47 -12.99 -1.61
C ILE A 30 -9.47 -14.11 -1.93
N ASP A 31 -9.56 -15.14 -1.08
CA ASP A 31 -10.44 -16.28 -1.31
C ASP A 31 -11.93 -15.89 -1.34
N LYS A 32 -12.35 -15.00 -0.48
CA LYS A 32 -13.73 -14.50 -0.38
C LYS A 32 -14.13 -13.53 -1.51
N ASN A 33 -13.18 -12.96 -2.24
CA ASN A 33 -13.45 -11.87 -3.19
C ASN A 33 -12.92 -12.12 -4.60
N LYS A 34 -13.06 -13.35 -5.09
CA LYS A 34 -12.55 -13.82 -6.41
C LYS A 34 -13.14 -13.08 -7.62
N SER A 35 -14.21 -12.32 -7.44
CA SER A 35 -14.86 -11.56 -8.51
C SER A 35 -14.27 -10.15 -8.72
N ALA A 36 -13.45 -9.65 -7.79
CA ALA A 36 -12.79 -8.37 -7.94
C ALA A 36 -11.68 -8.44 -8.98
N ASP A 37 -11.53 -7.40 -9.81
CA ASP A 37 -10.41 -7.29 -10.73
C ASP A 37 -9.14 -6.87 -10.01
N LEU A 38 -9.28 -6.07 -8.96
CA LEU A 38 -8.18 -5.56 -8.15
C LEU A 38 -8.56 -5.59 -6.67
N ILE A 39 -7.68 -6.14 -5.84
CA ILE A 39 -7.79 -6.15 -4.38
C ILE A 39 -6.65 -5.30 -3.83
N VAL A 40 -6.97 -4.28 -3.02
CA VAL A 40 -5.98 -3.34 -2.50
C VAL A 40 -5.96 -3.41 -0.98
N PHE A 41 -4.82 -3.79 -0.42
CA PHE A 41 -4.55 -3.78 1.01
C PHE A 41 -3.83 -2.49 1.44
N SER A 42 -3.80 -2.26 2.76
CA SER A 42 -3.14 -1.10 3.36
C SER A 42 -1.60 -1.17 3.28
N GLU A 43 -0.96 -0.05 3.59
CA GLU A 43 0.48 0.08 3.74
C GLU A 43 1.01 -0.93 4.78
N LEU A 44 2.13 -1.60 4.45
CA LEU A 44 2.83 -2.57 5.31
C LEU A 44 1.92 -3.63 5.94
N ILE A 45 0.85 -4.05 5.25
CA ILE A 45 -0.12 -5.04 5.76
C ILE A 45 0.55 -6.28 6.34
N LEU A 46 1.64 -6.79 5.74
CA LEU A 46 2.28 -8.03 6.20
C LEU A 46 3.05 -7.88 7.50
N SER A 47 3.70 -6.75 7.73
CA SER A 47 4.43 -6.48 8.97
C SER A 47 3.55 -5.88 10.07
N GLY A 48 2.43 -5.26 9.67
CA GLY A 48 1.73 -4.25 10.45
C GLY A 48 2.48 -2.92 10.44
N TYR A 49 1.81 -1.83 10.82
CA TYR A 49 2.37 -0.47 10.84
C TYR A 49 2.13 0.19 12.22
N PRO A 50 3.13 0.88 12.81
CA PRO A 50 4.53 0.95 12.37
C PRO A 50 5.32 -0.29 12.84
N PRO A 51 6.17 -0.87 11.98
CA PRO A 51 6.89 -2.09 12.32
C PRO A 51 8.12 -1.85 13.20
N GLU A 52 8.53 -0.59 13.36
CA GLU A 52 9.66 -0.16 14.19
C GLU A 52 10.94 -0.98 13.92
N ASP A 53 11.74 -1.24 14.95
CA ASP A 53 12.99 -2.01 14.84
C ASP A 53 12.81 -3.50 14.49
N LEU A 54 11.57 -4.00 14.49
CA LEU A 54 11.30 -5.39 14.10
C LEU A 54 11.79 -5.69 12.69
N VAL A 55 11.58 -4.77 11.75
CA VAL A 55 11.98 -4.98 10.35
C VAL A 55 13.48 -5.00 10.12
N LEU A 56 14.28 -4.55 11.09
CA LEU A 56 15.74 -4.62 11.03
C LEU A 56 16.27 -6.02 11.37
N LYS A 57 15.44 -6.87 11.99
CA LYS A 57 15.82 -8.23 12.38
C LYS A 57 15.69 -9.18 11.20
N SER A 58 16.76 -9.87 10.83
CA SER A 58 16.77 -10.81 9.69
C SER A 58 15.71 -11.91 9.83
N ALA A 59 15.50 -12.43 11.03
CA ALA A 59 14.46 -13.44 11.28
C ALA A 59 13.04 -12.91 10.98
N PHE A 60 12.78 -11.63 11.28
CA PHE A 60 11.52 -10.99 10.95
C PHE A 60 11.36 -10.79 9.44
N GLN A 61 12.41 -10.30 8.77
CA GLN A 61 12.42 -10.13 7.30
C GLN A 61 12.17 -11.46 6.58
N ASN A 62 12.79 -12.55 7.04
CA ASN A 62 12.59 -13.89 6.49
C ASN A 62 11.12 -14.33 6.62
N LYS A 63 10.51 -14.18 7.80
CA LYS A 63 9.07 -14.51 8.01
C LYS A 63 8.16 -13.70 7.09
N VAL A 64 8.41 -12.39 6.91
CA VAL A 64 7.65 -11.55 5.97
C VAL A 64 7.83 -12.05 4.53
N CYS A 65 9.04 -12.48 4.17
CA CYS A 65 9.34 -13.02 2.85
C CYS A 65 8.60 -14.34 2.61
N ASP A 66 8.63 -15.26 3.58
CA ASP A 66 7.93 -16.54 3.51
C ASP A 66 6.42 -16.34 3.36
N ALA A 67 5.82 -15.50 4.20
CA ALA A 67 4.40 -15.15 4.12
C ALA A 67 4.02 -14.52 2.75
N PHE A 68 4.89 -13.68 2.21
CA PHE A 68 4.69 -13.11 0.89
C PHE A 68 4.73 -14.16 -0.23
N HIS A 69 5.62 -15.14 -0.15
CA HIS A 69 5.65 -16.25 -1.10
C HIS A 69 4.38 -17.11 -1.04
N GLU A 70 3.86 -17.40 0.15
CA GLU A 70 2.59 -18.11 0.31
C GLU A 70 1.43 -17.35 -0.34
N ILE A 71 1.36 -16.03 -0.19
CA ILE A 71 0.34 -15.20 -0.85
C ILE A 71 0.54 -15.18 -2.37
N MET A 72 1.80 -15.08 -2.82
CA MET A 72 2.14 -15.13 -4.23
C MET A 72 1.70 -16.46 -4.86
N ASP A 73 1.94 -17.59 -4.21
CA ASP A 73 1.49 -18.91 -4.64
C ASP A 73 -0.04 -19.01 -4.69
N ALA A 74 -0.74 -18.50 -3.68
CA ALA A 74 -2.20 -18.45 -3.67
C ALA A 74 -2.77 -17.60 -4.82
N SER A 75 -2.07 -16.52 -5.21
CA SER A 75 -2.47 -15.65 -6.31
C SER A 75 -2.49 -16.33 -7.68
N VAL A 76 -1.84 -17.49 -7.84
CA VAL A 76 -1.89 -18.30 -9.09
C VAL A 76 -3.34 -18.64 -9.45
N HIS A 77 -4.15 -18.93 -8.43
CA HIS A 77 -5.55 -19.34 -8.58
C HIS A 77 -6.54 -18.16 -8.57
N SER A 78 -6.07 -16.95 -8.36
CA SER A 78 -6.88 -15.72 -8.42
C SER A 78 -6.84 -15.10 -9.81
N ASN A 79 -7.96 -14.51 -10.25
CA ASN A 79 -7.99 -13.65 -11.43
C ASN A 79 -7.81 -12.17 -11.07
N SER A 80 -7.70 -11.84 -9.79
CA SER A 80 -7.50 -10.48 -9.31
C SER A 80 -6.03 -10.08 -9.35
N TYR A 81 -5.76 -8.83 -9.65
CA TYR A 81 -4.52 -8.18 -9.25
C TYR A 81 -4.59 -7.87 -7.76
N ILE A 82 -3.48 -7.99 -7.04
CA ILE A 82 -3.46 -7.86 -5.58
C ILE A 82 -2.35 -6.89 -5.19
N VAL A 83 -2.72 -5.75 -4.59
CA VAL A 83 -1.76 -4.76 -4.08
C VAL A 83 -1.52 -5.04 -2.60
N ILE A 84 -0.26 -5.31 -2.23
CA ILE A 84 0.17 -5.67 -0.88
C ILE A 84 1.28 -4.74 -0.41
N GLY A 85 1.07 -4.05 0.71
CA GLY A 85 2.11 -3.29 1.41
C GLY A 85 3.03 -4.22 2.20
N ARG A 86 4.35 -4.10 2.04
CA ARG A 86 5.33 -4.89 2.81
C ARG A 86 6.71 -4.23 2.87
N PRO A 87 7.54 -4.56 3.89
CA PRO A 87 8.96 -4.29 3.82
C PRO A 87 9.60 -5.06 2.65
N TRP A 88 10.45 -4.37 1.90
CA TRP A 88 11.13 -4.93 0.72
C TRP A 88 12.62 -4.67 0.80
N LYS A 89 13.44 -5.74 0.78
CA LYS A 89 14.89 -5.61 0.78
C LYS A 89 15.44 -5.74 -0.63
N GLU A 90 16.23 -4.76 -1.04
CA GLU A 90 16.91 -4.74 -2.33
C GLU A 90 18.24 -3.98 -2.22
N ASN A 91 19.30 -4.50 -2.83
CA ASN A 91 20.64 -3.90 -2.81
C ASN A 91 21.11 -3.48 -1.41
N GLU A 92 20.91 -4.37 -0.42
CA GLU A 92 21.20 -4.16 1.01
C GLU A 92 20.41 -3.03 1.69
N GLN A 93 19.48 -2.41 0.98
CA GLN A 93 18.58 -1.40 1.53
C GLN A 93 17.20 -1.98 1.81
N LEU A 94 16.53 -1.44 2.81
CA LEU A 94 15.16 -1.80 3.18
C LEU A 94 14.22 -0.68 2.76
N TYR A 95 13.12 -1.02 2.13
CA TYR A 95 12.11 -0.08 1.63
C TYR A 95 10.73 -0.41 2.19
N ASN A 96 9.91 0.61 2.37
CA ASN A 96 8.47 0.48 2.46
C ASN A 96 7.94 0.36 1.02
N ALA A 97 7.28 -0.74 0.68
CA ALA A 97 6.91 -1.04 -0.69
C ALA A 97 5.45 -1.48 -0.84
N ALA A 98 4.85 -1.12 -1.96
CA ALA A 98 3.59 -1.66 -2.45
C ALA A 98 3.87 -2.56 -3.66
N ILE A 99 3.50 -3.83 -3.54
CA ILE A 99 3.74 -4.86 -4.56
C ILE A 99 2.42 -5.25 -5.19
N VAL A 100 2.35 -5.24 -6.50
CA VAL A 100 1.21 -5.77 -7.25
C VAL A 100 1.52 -7.20 -7.66
N LEU A 101 0.72 -8.15 -7.19
CA LEU A 101 0.79 -9.55 -7.58
C LEU A 101 -0.26 -9.87 -8.64
N TYR A 102 0.09 -10.72 -9.59
CA TYR A 102 -0.84 -11.32 -10.52
C TYR A 102 -0.37 -12.70 -10.99
N LYS A 103 -1.26 -13.69 -10.88
CA LYS A 103 -0.99 -15.08 -11.35
C LYS A 103 0.35 -15.65 -10.87
N GLY A 104 0.65 -15.53 -9.58
CA GLY A 104 1.85 -16.08 -8.97
C GLY A 104 3.14 -15.31 -9.25
N LYS A 105 3.03 -14.07 -9.72
CA LYS A 105 4.20 -13.25 -10.06
C LYS A 105 4.06 -11.84 -9.52
N VAL A 106 5.21 -11.22 -9.23
CA VAL A 106 5.28 -9.77 -9.05
C VAL A 106 5.05 -9.12 -10.40
N PHE A 107 3.90 -8.46 -10.54
CA PHE A 107 3.51 -7.76 -11.76
C PHE A 107 4.07 -6.34 -11.79
N HIS A 108 4.04 -5.65 -10.65
CA HIS A 108 4.58 -4.31 -10.50
C HIS A 108 5.06 -4.08 -9.06
N ARG A 109 5.93 -3.10 -8.86
CA ARG A 109 6.48 -2.72 -7.56
C ARG A 109 6.63 -1.21 -7.47
N HIS A 110 6.21 -0.65 -6.34
CA HIS A 110 6.50 0.74 -5.98
C HIS A 110 7.25 0.79 -4.65
N LEU A 111 8.33 1.55 -4.59
CA LEU A 111 9.10 1.86 -3.40
C LEU A 111 8.74 3.27 -2.93
N LYS A 112 8.32 3.42 -1.69
CA LYS A 112 7.89 4.71 -1.13
C LYS A 112 8.96 5.79 -1.26
N ASN A 113 8.62 6.89 -1.92
CA ASN A 113 9.55 8.01 -2.17
C ASN A 113 9.60 8.99 -0.99
N ALA A 114 8.44 9.32 -0.40
CA ALA A 114 8.32 10.25 0.70
C ALA A 114 8.19 9.50 2.04
N LEU A 115 9.20 9.64 2.89
CA LEU A 115 9.26 8.98 4.21
C LEU A 115 8.98 9.99 5.31
N PRO A 116 7.85 9.86 6.07
CA PRO A 116 7.56 10.74 7.18
C PRO A 116 8.56 10.54 8.32
N ASN A 117 8.96 11.65 8.95
CA ASN A 117 9.88 11.65 10.09
C ASN A 117 9.50 12.77 11.08
N TYR A 118 8.24 12.77 11.50
CA TYR A 118 7.67 13.75 12.41
C TYR A 118 6.55 13.10 13.24
N GLY A 119 6.27 13.67 14.43
CA GLY A 119 5.24 13.13 15.32
C GLY A 119 5.52 11.68 15.71
N VAL A 120 4.63 10.79 15.34
CA VAL A 120 4.73 9.35 15.60
C VAL A 120 5.50 8.58 14.52
N PHE A 121 5.98 9.26 13.49
CA PHE A 121 6.65 8.64 12.36
C PHE A 121 8.18 8.73 12.45
N ASP A 122 8.88 7.62 12.19
CA ASP A 122 10.35 7.52 12.19
C ASP A 122 10.83 6.63 11.02
N GLU A 123 10.22 6.79 9.85
CA GLU A 123 10.50 5.92 8.71
C GLU A 123 11.90 6.12 8.12
N LYS A 124 12.46 7.34 8.16
CA LYS A 124 13.80 7.63 7.63
C LYS A 124 14.93 6.90 8.35
N ARG A 125 14.71 6.50 9.60
CA ARG A 125 15.66 5.69 10.36
C ARG A 125 15.69 4.24 9.88
N ILE A 126 14.61 3.76 9.30
CA ILE A 126 14.37 2.35 9.00
C ILE A 126 14.45 2.06 7.52
N PHE A 127 13.82 2.90 6.69
CA PHE A 127 13.66 2.69 5.26
C PHE A 127 14.47 3.66 4.43
N ALA A 128 14.95 3.18 3.30
CA ALA A 128 15.47 4.02 2.23
C ALA A 128 14.30 4.57 1.40
N ALA A 129 14.46 5.78 0.87
CA ALA A 129 13.49 6.37 -0.05
C ALA A 129 13.65 5.78 -1.46
N GLY A 130 12.53 5.50 -2.11
CA GLY A 130 12.47 5.27 -3.54
C GLY A 130 12.70 6.57 -4.33
N ASN A 131 12.74 6.46 -5.64
CA ASN A 131 13.02 7.62 -6.52
C ASN A 131 12.22 7.59 -7.84
N GLU A 132 11.32 6.62 -8.01
CA GLU A 132 10.58 6.42 -9.26
C GLU A 132 9.09 6.67 -9.08
N ASN A 133 8.46 7.23 -10.10
CA ASN A 133 7.00 7.27 -10.19
C ASN A 133 6.48 5.88 -10.54
N SER A 134 5.34 5.53 -10.01
CA SER A 134 4.78 4.21 -10.13
C SER A 134 3.48 4.22 -10.91
N PHE A 135 3.55 3.73 -12.15
CA PHE A 135 2.38 3.51 -13.00
C PHE A 135 2.41 2.10 -13.58
N PHE A 136 1.25 1.46 -13.65
CA PHE A 136 1.08 0.16 -14.28
C PHE A 136 -0.28 0.09 -15.00
N GLU A 137 -0.49 -0.92 -15.83
CA GLU A 137 -1.71 -1.04 -16.62
C GLU A 137 -2.48 -2.33 -16.30
N ILE A 138 -3.79 -2.22 -16.08
CA ILE A 138 -4.72 -3.34 -15.92
C ILE A 138 -5.92 -3.12 -16.85
N LYS A 139 -6.20 -4.07 -17.73
CA LYS A 139 -7.36 -4.04 -18.65
C LYS A 139 -7.48 -2.73 -19.41
N GLY A 140 -6.37 -2.18 -19.87
CA GLY A 140 -6.31 -0.94 -20.61
C GLY A 140 -6.50 0.33 -19.76
N ASN A 141 -6.47 0.21 -18.42
CA ASN A 141 -6.47 1.36 -17.52
C ASN A 141 -5.06 1.58 -16.96
N LYS A 142 -4.49 2.76 -17.15
CA LYS A 142 -3.23 3.19 -16.51
C LYS A 142 -3.50 3.62 -15.08
N ILE A 143 -2.83 3.00 -14.13
CA ILE A 143 -3.05 3.17 -12.70
C ILE A 143 -1.79 3.76 -12.06
N GLY A 144 -1.94 4.89 -11.33
CA GLY A 144 -0.91 5.43 -10.46
C GLY A 144 -0.99 4.79 -9.07
N LEU A 145 0.17 4.41 -8.49
CA LEU A 145 0.25 3.77 -7.16
C LEU A 145 1.13 4.61 -6.24
N PHE A 146 0.58 5.01 -5.08
CA PHE A 146 1.24 5.82 -4.07
C PHE A 146 1.11 5.20 -2.69
N ILE A 147 2.04 5.54 -1.81
CA ILE A 147 2.06 5.07 -0.41
C ILE A 147 1.99 6.27 0.54
N CYS A 148 0.86 6.41 1.21
CA CYS A 148 0.57 7.27 2.36
C CYS A 148 1.15 8.70 2.25
N GLU A 149 2.34 8.97 2.80
CA GLU A 149 2.99 10.30 2.83
C GLU A 149 3.16 10.92 1.45
N GLU A 150 3.24 10.13 0.41
CA GLU A 150 3.46 10.62 -0.95
C GLU A 150 2.34 11.53 -1.45
N ILE A 151 1.11 11.36 -0.96
CA ILE A 151 0.00 12.25 -1.31
C ILE A 151 0.00 13.57 -0.50
N TRP A 152 0.88 13.70 0.53
CA TRP A 152 1.08 14.91 1.30
C TRP A 152 2.28 15.72 0.80
N ASP A 153 3.15 15.08 0.01
CA ASP A 153 4.42 15.63 -0.41
C ASP A 153 4.32 16.40 -1.72
N SER A 154 4.71 17.68 -1.69
CA SER A 154 4.67 18.55 -2.87
C SER A 154 5.61 18.09 -3.99
N ASP A 155 6.71 17.44 -3.64
CA ASP A 155 7.69 16.94 -4.62
C ASP A 155 7.10 15.76 -5.42
N THR A 156 6.28 14.93 -4.79
CA THR A 156 5.52 13.88 -5.47
C THR A 156 4.59 14.48 -6.51
N TYR A 157 3.84 15.54 -6.17
CA TYR A 157 2.99 16.22 -7.14
C TYR A 157 3.75 16.78 -8.34
N SER A 158 4.93 17.34 -8.09
CA SER A 158 5.77 17.89 -9.17
C SER A 158 6.27 16.81 -10.13
N LYS A 159 6.56 15.62 -9.62
CA LYS A 159 7.03 14.47 -10.44
C LYS A 159 5.93 13.87 -11.31
N ILE A 160 4.67 13.98 -10.91
CA ILE A 160 3.52 13.42 -11.65
C ILE A 160 2.78 14.48 -12.47
N GLU A 161 3.23 15.74 -12.43
CA GLU A 161 2.63 16.80 -13.24
C GLU A 161 2.77 16.50 -14.73
N GLY A 162 1.63 16.50 -15.45
CA GLY A 162 1.57 16.13 -16.85
C GLY A 162 1.51 14.62 -17.15
N GLU A 163 1.60 13.77 -16.14
CA GLU A 163 1.34 12.34 -16.30
C GLU A 163 -0.17 12.08 -16.36
N TYR A 164 -0.58 11.30 -17.34
CA TYR A 164 -1.95 10.81 -17.44
C TYR A 164 -2.11 9.46 -16.74
N CYS A 165 -3.19 9.26 -15.99
CA CYS A 165 -3.66 7.94 -15.59
C CYS A 165 -5.20 7.92 -15.51
N ASP A 166 -5.77 6.73 -15.55
CA ASP A 166 -7.22 6.53 -15.47
C ASP A 166 -7.70 6.40 -14.01
N LEU A 167 -6.78 6.09 -13.10
CA LEU A 167 -7.05 5.85 -11.70
C LEU A 167 -5.79 6.06 -10.86
N VAL A 168 -5.94 6.62 -9.68
CA VAL A 168 -4.91 6.65 -8.64
C VAL A 168 -5.32 5.75 -7.47
N ILE A 169 -4.38 4.95 -7.00
CA ILE A 169 -4.52 4.14 -5.78
C ILE A 169 -3.52 4.63 -4.75
N THR A 170 -4.00 4.88 -3.52
CA THR A 170 -3.14 5.16 -2.39
C THR A 170 -3.32 4.10 -1.31
N VAL A 171 -2.22 3.48 -0.89
CA VAL A 171 -2.21 2.50 0.22
C VAL A 171 -1.68 3.19 1.47
N ASN A 172 -2.43 3.14 2.56
CA ASN A 172 -2.17 3.98 3.71
C ASN A 172 -2.20 3.18 5.03
N ALA A 173 -1.41 3.67 5.99
CA ALA A 173 -1.54 3.41 7.42
C ALA A 173 -1.54 4.77 8.14
N SER A 174 -2.51 5.60 7.79
CA SER A 174 -2.64 6.97 8.29
C SER A 174 -3.36 6.97 9.63
N PRO A 175 -2.69 7.39 10.74
CA PRO A 175 -3.28 7.41 12.07
C PRO A 175 -4.44 8.39 12.20
N TYR A 176 -5.35 8.08 13.13
CA TYR A 176 -6.41 8.98 13.54
C TYR A 176 -5.82 10.20 14.28
N GLU A 177 -6.26 11.36 13.87
CA GLU A 177 -6.13 12.63 14.59
C GLU A 177 -7.44 13.41 14.43
N GLN A 178 -7.73 14.29 15.37
CA GLN A 178 -8.90 15.16 15.26
C GLN A 178 -8.84 15.97 13.95
N GLN A 179 -9.92 15.93 13.16
CA GLN A 179 -10.07 16.58 11.85
C GLN A 179 -9.17 16.01 10.73
N LYS A 180 -8.45 14.93 10.94
CA LYS A 180 -7.57 14.35 9.90
C LYS A 180 -8.35 13.74 8.74
N ILE A 181 -9.54 13.19 9.00
CA ILE A 181 -10.43 12.69 7.92
C ILE A 181 -10.65 13.78 6.86
N LYS A 182 -11.04 14.98 7.30
CA LYS A 182 -11.26 16.11 6.38
C LYS A 182 -10.02 16.47 5.59
N LYS A 183 -8.85 16.47 6.24
CA LYS A 183 -7.56 16.72 5.56
C LYS A 183 -7.24 15.66 4.51
N ARG A 184 -7.52 14.36 4.80
CA ARG A 184 -7.33 13.25 3.85
C ARG A 184 -8.23 13.42 2.62
N GLU A 185 -9.53 13.75 2.85
CA GLU A 185 -10.47 14.04 1.77
C GLU A 185 -10.00 15.20 0.89
N ASP A 186 -9.59 16.31 1.50
CA ASP A 186 -9.11 17.48 0.78
C ASP A 186 -7.86 17.17 -0.07
N LEU A 187 -6.94 16.36 0.45
CA LEU A 187 -5.76 15.91 -0.29
C LEU A 187 -6.10 14.96 -1.43
N ALA A 188 -6.98 13.99 -1.19
CA ALA A 188 -7.43 13.09 -2.24
C ALA A 188 -8.14 13.85 -3.37
N MET A 189 -8.95 14.85 -3.03
CA MET A 189 -9.59 15.74 -4.01
C MET A 189 -8.55 16.58 -4.78
N LEU A 190 -7.56 17.13 -4.08
CA LEU A 190 -6.49 17.89 -4.71
C LEU A 190 -5.69 17.03 -5.70
N LEU A 191 -5.34 15.82 -5.29
CA LEU A 191 -4.65 14.85 -6.15
C LEU A 191 -5.50 14.49 -7.37
N SER A 192 -6.78 14.16 -7.16
CA SER A 192 -7.74 13.87 -8.23
C SER A 192 -7.85 15.01 -9.25
N GLN A 193 -7.91 16.27 -8.77
CA GLN A 193 -7.98 17.44 -9.65
C GLN A 193 -6.67 17.68 -10.43
N LYS A 194 -5.51 17.42 -9.81
CA LYS A 194 -4.22 17.61 -10.48
C LYS A 194 -3.94 16.60 -11.57
N ILE A 195 -4.38 15.37 -11.40
CA ILE A 195 -4.14 14.27 -12.33
C ILE A 195 -5.32 14.08 -13.29
N ASP A 196 -6.46 14.70 -13.01
CA ASP A 196 -7.74 14.48 -13.72
C ASP A 196 -8.18 13.01 -13.72
N ALA A 197 -8.03 12.34 -12.56
CA ALA A 197 -8.38 10.94 -12.37
C ALA A 197 -9.00 10.69 -10.98
N PRO A 198 -9.90 9.71 -10.83
CA PRO A 198 -10.42 9.30 -9.53
C PRO A 198 -9.29 8.76 -8.63
N VAL A 199 -9.45 8.97 -7.32
CA VAL A 199 -8.52 8.47 -6.30
C VAL A 199 -9.21 7.43 -5.43
N VAL A 200 -8.61 6.26 -5.32
CA VAL A 200 -8.97 5.20 -4.37
C VAL A 200 -8.01 5.28 -3.19
N TYR A 201 -8.55 5.57 -2.02
CA TYR A 201 -7.80 5.69 -0.77
C TYR A 201 -8.07 4.47 0.10
N VAL A 202 -7.06 3.64 0.40
CA VAL A 202 -7.20 2.46 1.26
C VAL A 202 -6.40 2.67 2.53
N ASN A 203 -7.08 2.57 3.68
CA ASN A 203 -6.47 2.70 5.00
C ASN A 203 -6.80 1.49 5.87
N GLN A 204 -6.06 1.28 6.95
CA GLN A 204 -6.32 0.24 7.93
C GLN A 204 -7.18 0.75 9.10
N VAL A 205 -7.73 -0.18 9.87
CA VAL A 205 -8.36 0.06 11.18
C VAL A 205 -7.55 -0.61 12.28
N GLY A 206 -7.84 -0.26 13.54
CA GLY A 206 -7.23 -0.90 14.70
C GLY A 206 -6.36 0.03 15.52
N GLY A 207 -5.47 -0.52 16.31
CA GLY A 207 -4.57 0.24 17.19
C GLY A 207 -3.26 -0.47 17.41
N GLN A 208 -2.20 0.30 17.59
CA GLN A 208 -0.87 -0.15 17.91
C GLN A 208 -0.23 0.84 18.88
N ASP A 209 0.09 0.38 20.10
CA ASP A 209 0.56 1.23 21.19
C ASP A 209 -0.37 2.44 21.39
N GLU A 210 0.14 3.65 21.23
CA GLU A 210 -0.61 4.90 21.33
C GLU A 210 -1.23 5.39 20.02
N ILE A 211 -1.07 4.63 18.94
CA ILE A 211 -1.57 4.98 17.60
C ILE A 211 -2.87 4.24 17.34
N VAL A 212 -3.89 4.96 16.86
CA VAL A 212 -5.18 4.40 16.44
C VAL A 212 -5.40 4.69 14.96
N PHE A 213 -5.96 3.71 14.24
CA PHE A 213 -6.31 3.81 12.83
C PHE A 213 -7.82 3.73 12.69
N ASP A 214 -8.40 4.69 11.99
CA ASP A 214 -9.85 4.88 11.84
C ASP A 214 -10.41 4.39 10.51
N GLY A 215 -9.57 3.82 9.64
CA GLY A 215 -10.00 3.40 8.31
C GLY A 215 -10.34 4.60 7.43
N SER A 216 -11.62 4.77 7.13
CA SER A 216 -12.12 5.82 6.23
C SER A 216 -11.55 5.69 4.82
N SER A 217 -11.56 4.42 4.32
CA SER A 217 -11.18 4.09 2.94
C SER A 217 -12.25 4.53 1.95
#